data_df26eb39f7ea3325feef169db0a5e265
#
_entry.id   df26eb39f7ea3325feef169db0a5e265
#
_cell.length_a   1.000
_cell.length_b   1.000
_cell.length_c   1.000
_cell.angle_alpha   90.00
_cell.angle_beta   90.00
_cell.angle_gamma   90.00
#
_symmetry.space_group_name_H-M   'P 1'
#
loop_
_entity.id
_entity.type
_entity.pdbx_description
1 polymer ?
#
loop_
_entity_poly.entity_id
_entity_poly.type
_entity_poly.pdbx_seq_one_letter_code
_entity_poly.pdbx_strand_id
1 'polypeptide(L)'
;PYGKVDAVAKLIPMSMHSTIDGALKSEKELVKLASSDSEVSLLIETAKKIEGMARNTSIHAAGIVITRDPVADYVPLYQNSEGEVMTQYTMTAIERLGLLKMDFLGLRYLTVIQDCCKLVAKTCPDFDIEKIPENDTETYDMMSSGGTLGVFQFESAGMTSLLSRMKPRSVEDLTAALSLYRPGPMDSIPTYLANRRNPEKIRYKHPLLKGILDVTYG
;
A
#
# COMPACT_ATOMS: atom_id res chain seq x y z
N PRO A 1 10.46 26.70 -18.23
CA PRO A 1 9.43 27.20 -17.31
C PRO A 1 8.73 26.02 -16.61
N TYR A 2 8.40 26.18 -15.31
CA TYR A 2 7.82 25.11 -14.49
C TYR A 2 6.54 24.48 -15.12
N GLY A 3 5.63 25.30 -15.64
CA GLY A 3 4.40 24.80 -16.26
C GLY A 3 4.62 23.88 -17.47
N LYS A 4 5.68 24.11 -18.25
CA LYS A 4 6.05 23.25 -19.37
C LYS A 4 6.59 21.89 -18.88
N VAL A 5 7.43 21.91 -17.85
CA VAL A 5 7.98 20.69 -17.23
C VAL A 5 6.87 19.87 -16.57
N ASP A 6 5.97 20.52 -15.85
CA ASP A 6 4.81 19.88 -15.20
C ASP A 6 3.87 19.21 -16.22
N ALA A 7 3.61 19.90 -17.36
CA ALA A 7 2.82 19.31 -18.43
C ALA A 7 3.45 18.04 -19.02
N VAL A 8 4.77 18.03 -19.22
CA VAL A 8 5.51 16.86 -19.69
C VAL A 8 5.49 15.73 -18.64
N ALA A 9 5.71 16.07 -17.37
CA ALA A 9 5.73 15.09 -16.28
C ALA A 9 4.38 14.39 -16.11
N LYS A 10 3.25 15.09 -16.30
CA LYS A 10 1.89 14.54 -16.22
C LYS A 10 1.55 13.54 -17.33
N LEU A 11 2.30 13.55 -18.44
CA LEU A 11 2.15 12.56 -19.50
C LEU A 11 2.85 11.23 -19.19
N ILE A 12 3.70 11.18 -18.16
CA ILE A 12 4.36 9.94 -17.77
C ILE A 12 3.42 9.17 -16.84
N PRO A 13 3.03 7.92 -17.17
CA PRO A 13 2.13 7.12 -16.33
C PRO A 13 2.68 6.90 -14.93
N MET A 14 1.87 7.13 -13.91
CA MET A 14 2.25 6.85 -12.52
C MET A 14 2.03 5.36 -12.22
N SER A 15 3.06 4.55 -12.43
CA SER A 15 3.08 3.14 -12.04
C SER A 15 4.37 2.79 -11.31
N MET A 16 4.37 1.67 -10.57
CA MET A 16 5.51 1.25 -9.74
C MET A 16 6.80 0.98 -10.53
N HIS A 17 6.69 0.72 -11.84
CA HIS A 17 7.80 0.43 -12.75
C HIS A 17 7.82 1.38 -13.96
N SER A 18 7.22 2.56 -13.81
CA SER A 18 7.21 3.56 -14.87
C SER A 18 8.61 4.06 -15.14
N THR A 19 8.99 4.09 -16.41
CA THR A 19 10.26 4.67 -16.90
C THR A 19 9.98 5.63 -18.02
N ILE A 20 10.87 6.60 -18.23
CA ILE A 20 10.75 7.57 -19.33
C ILE A 20 10.73 6.84 -20.67
N ASP A 21 11.58 5.82 -20.85
CA ASP A 21 11.60 5.01 -22.07
C ASP A 21 10.31 4.20 -22.26
N GLY A 22 9.73 3.70 -21.18
CA GLY A 22 8.41 3.04 -21.19
C GLY A 22 7.31 4.01 -21.63
N ALA A 23 7.28 5.19 -21.02
CA ALA A 23 6.31 6.23 -21.36
C ALA A 23 6.42 6.68 -22.83
N LEU A 24 7.63 6.83 -23.36
CA LEU A 24 7.85 7.15 -24.77
C LEU A 24 7.37 6.06 -25.74
N LYS A 25 7.19 4.80 -25.28
CA LYS A 25 6.63 3.73 -26.11
C LYS A 25 5.10 3.68 -26.04
N SER A 26 4.50 4.04 -24.90
CA SER A 26 3.05 3.95 -24.69
C SER A 26 2.30 5.24 -24.98
N GLU A 27 2.90 6.41 -24.68
CA GLU A 27 2.22 7.70 -24.69
C GLU A 27 2.50 8.51 -25.98
N LYS A 28 1.58 8.42 -26.93
CA LYS A 28 1.70 9.10 -28.25
C LYS A 28 1.84 10.61 -28.13
N GLU A 29 1.19 11.22 -27.13
CA GLU A 29 1.25 12.67 -26.89
C GLU A 29 2.63 13.09 -26.42
N LEU A 30 3.27 12.32 -25.52
CA LEU A 30 4.64 12.55 -25.08
C LEU A 30 5.63 12.47 -26.24
N VAL A 31 5.48 11.46 -27.10
CA VAL A 31 6.31 11.29 -28.31
C VAL A 31 6.16 12.48 -29.26
N LYS A 32 4.91 12.91 -29.52
CA LYS A 32 4.63 14.06 -30.37
C LYS A 32 5.26 15.33 -29.81
N LEU A 33 5.12 15.56 -28.52
CA LEU A 33 5.66 16.75 -27.85
C LEU A 33 7.20 16.75 -27.89
N ALA A 34 7.83 15.62 -27.62
CA ALA A 34 9.26 15.43 -27.69
C ALA A 34 9.83 15.67 -29.12
N SER A 35 9.03 15.30 -30.14
CA SER A 35 9.46 15.48 -31.56
C SER A 35 9.24 16.89 -32.08
N SER A 36 8.28 17.63 -31.53
CA SER A 36 7.91 18.97 -32.02
C SER A 36 8.57 20.12 -31.28
N ASP A 37 9.13 19.89 -30.11
CA ASP A 37 9.70 20.89 -29.21
C ASP A 37 11.10 20.47 -28.76
N SER A 38 12.12 21.18 -29.19
CA SER A 38 13.53 20.91 -28.91
C SER A 38 13.87 21.03 -27.41
N GLU A 39 13.20 21.93 -26.66
CA GLU A 39 13.41 22.07 -25.22
C GLU A 39 12.83 20.84 -24.47
N VAL A 40 11.69 20.30 -24.94
CA VAL A 40 11.10 19.08 -24.37
C VAL A 40 11.97 17.87 -24.68
N SER A 41 12.52 17.79 -25.91
CA SER A 41 13.48 16.75 -26.29
C SER A 41 14.70 16.76 -25.37
N LEU A 42 15.31 17.92 -25.17
CA LEU A 42 16.46 18.10 -24.29
C LEU A 42 16.13 17.79 -22.83
N LEU A 43 14.93 18.19 -22.35
CA LEU A 43 14.44 17.87 -21.01
C LEU A 43 14.37 16.35 -20.80
N ILE A 44 13.76 15.63 -21.74
CA ILE A 44 13.59 14.18 -21.69
C ILE A 44 14.96 13.48 -21.72
N GLU A 45 15.87 13.88 -22.63
CA GLU A 45 17.22 13.31 -22.70
C GLU A 45 18.00 13.53 -21.39
N THR A 46 17.86 14.71 -20.79
CA THR A 46 18.53 15.04 -19.53
C THR A 46 17.91 14.23 -18.37
N ALA A 47 16.58 14.15 -18.33
CA ALA A 47 15.87 13.37 -17.30
C ALA A 47 16.24 11.89 -17.35
N LYS A 48 16.38 11.29 -18.53
CA LYS A 48 16.87 9.91 -18.68
C LYS A 48 18.23 9.65 -18.05
N LYS A 49 19.13 10.65 -18.09
CA LYS A 49 20.47 10.51 -17.49
C LYS A 49 20.46 10.45 -15.97
N ILE A 50 19.43 11.02 -15.35
CA ILE A 50 19.30 11.06 -13.90
C ILE A 50 18.20 10.13 -13.38
N GLU A 51 17.44 9.48 -14.29
CA GLU A 51 16.42 8.50 -13.92
C GLU A 51 17.02 7.36 -13.10
N GLY A 52 16.34 6.99 -12.00
CA GLY A 52 16.81 5.93 -11.09
C GLY A 52 17.92 6.33 -10.12
N MET A 53 18.44 7.55 -10.19
CA MET A 53 19.41 8.05 -9.20
C MET A 53 18.74 8.32 -7.86
N ALA A 54 19.42 7.99 -6.77
CA ALA A 54 18.96 8.31 -5.42
C ALA A 54 18.83 9.83 -5.25
N ARG A 55 17.64 10.29 -4.83
CA ARG A 55 17.33 11.71 -4.68
C ARG A 55 17.36 12.17 -3.23
N ASN A 56 16.78 11.37 -2.33
CA ASN A 56 16.59 11.71 -0.93
C ASN A 56 17.04 10.56 -0.03
N THR A 57 17.44 10.89 1.18
CA THR A 57 17.55 9.96 2.29
C THR A 57 16.31 10.12 3.17
N SER A 58 15.81 9.03 3.73
CA SER A 58 14.71 9.04 4.69
C SER A 58 14.97 8.02 5.80
N ILE A 59 14.34 8.25 6.94
CA ILE A 59 14.39 7.31 8.07
C ILE A 59 13.17 6.41 7.99
N HIS A 60 13.35 5.12 8.25
CA HIS A 60 12.23 4.20 8.42
C HIS A 60 11.49 4.53 9.72
N ALA A 61 10.18 4.66 9.66
CA ALA A 61 9.37 5.13 10.80
C ALA A 61 9.43 4.22 12.03
N ALA A 62 9.72 2.93 11.85
CA ALA A 62 9.65 1.92 12.92
C ALA A 62 10.77 0.87 12.86
N GLY A 63 11.61 0.89 11.83
CA GLY A 63 12.69 -0.09 11.63
C GLY A 63 13.92 0.24 12.47
N ILE A 64 14.34 -0.71 13.30
CA ILE A 64 15.53 -0.60 14.12
C ILE A 64 16.49 -1.73 13.76
N VAL A 65 17.76 -1.39 13.51
CA VAL A 65 18.81 -2.38 13.32
C VAL A 65 19.38 -2.76 14.70
N ILE A 66 19.38 -4.05 14.98
CA ILE A 66 19.85 -4.61 16.26
C ILE A 66 21.09 -5.44 16.00
N THR A 67 22.16 -5.16 16.73
CA THR A 67 23.45 -5.83 16.63
C THR A 67 23.97 -6.19 18.02
N ARG A 68 24.91 -7.13 18.07
CA ARG A 68 25.55 -7.55 19.32
C ARG A 68 26.50 -6.46 19.86
N ASP A 69 27.31 -5.91 18.97
CA ASP A 69 28.27 -4.86 19.24
C ASP A 69 27.76 -3.53 18.64
N PRO A 70 28.36 -2.37 18.87
CA PRO A 70 27.89 -1.10 18.33
C PRO A 70 27.68 -1.15 16.83
N VAL A 71 26.55 -0.63 16.35
CA VAL A 71 26.17 -0.68 14.91
C VAL A 71 27.23 -0.04 14.01
N ALA A 72 27.98 0.93 14.53
CA ALA A 72 29.08 1.59 13.83
C ALA A 72 30.24 0.65 13.46
N ASP A 73 30.38 -0.49 14.15
CA ASP A 73 31.41 -1.49 13.85
C ASP A 73 31.04 -2.33 12.60
N TYR A 74 29.78 -2.29 12.19
CA TYR A 74 29.27 -3.06 11.05
C TYR A 74 28.96 -2.19 9.83
N VAL A 75 28.41 -0.99 10.05
CA VAL A 75 27.94 -0.11 8.98
C VAL A 75 28.19 1.36 9.31
N PRO A 76 28.47 2.21 8.30
CA PRO A 76 28.58 3.64 8.52
C PRO A 76 27.23 4.22 8.95
N LEU A 77 27.30 5.19 9.86
CA LEU A 77 26.13 5.90 10.38
C LEU A 77 26.07 7.32 9.82
N TYR A 78 24.85 7.84 9.75
CA TYR A 78 24.54 9.22 9.39
C TYR A 78 23.63 9.82 10.47
N GLN A 79 23.86 11.07 10.79
CA GLN A 79 22.99 11.84 11.69
C GLN A 79 22.35 12.97 10.89
N ASN A 80 21.02 13.06 10.93
CA ASN A 80 20.29 14.15 10.28
C ASN A 80 20.35 15.45 11.11
N SER A 81 19.75 16.53 10.58
CA SER A 81 19.70 17.84 11.26
C SER A 81 18.90 17.83 12.57
N GLU A 82 18.05 16.84 12.78
CA GLU A 82 17.24 16.67 13.99
C GLU A 82 17.92 15.83 15.06
N GLY A 83 19.15 15.36 14.78
CA GLY A 83 19.94 14.55 15.70
C GLY A 83 19.65 13.06 15.66
N GLU A 84 18.78 12.61 14.76
CA GLU A 84 18.44 11.19 14.61
C GLU A 84 19.53 10.44 13.86
N VAL A 85 19.94 9.29 14.39
CA VAL A 85 21.00 8.45 13.83
C VAL A 85 20.40 7.30 13.02
N MET A 86 20.91 7.11 11.81
CA MET A 86 20.49 6.05 10.90
C MET A 86 21.69 5.39 10.24
N THR A 87 21.49 4.19 9.70
CA THR A 87 22.48 3.54 8.84
C THR A 87 22.55 4.23 7.48
N GLN A 88 23.74 4.38 6.91
CA GLN A 88 23.88 4.88 5.52
C GLN A 88 23.50 3.82 4.49
N TYR A 89 23.43 2.55 4.89
CA TYR A 89 23.06 1.46 3.99
C TYR A 89 21.56 1.25 3.92
N THR A 90 21.11 0.86 2.72
CA THR A 90 19.71 0.50 2.47
C THR A 90 19.34 -0.81 3.18
N MET A 91 18.04 -1.05 3.34
CA MET A 91 17.51 -2.28 3.94
C MET A 91 18.12 -3.55 3.30
N THR A 92 18.18 -3.60 1.97
CA THR A 92 18.73 -4.74 1.24
C THR A 92 20.24 -4.95 1.51
N ALA A 93 20.99 -3.90 1.73
CA ALA A 93 22.40 -4.01 2.10
C ALA A 93 22.56 -4.50 3.56
N ILE A 94 21.73 -4.00 4.48
CA ILE A 94 21.67 -4.44 5.87
C ILE A 94 21.38 -5.95 5.96
N GLU A 95 20.37 -6.43 5.20
CA GLU A 95 20.01 -7.85 5.13
C GLU A 95 21.15 -8.71 4.56
N ARG A 96 21.82 -8.24 3.51
CA ARG A 96 22.98 -8.96 2.92
C ARG A 96 24.16 -9.07 3.87
N LEU A 97 24.33 -8.11 4.78
CA LEU A 97 25.32 -8.16 5.85
C LEU A 97 24.92 -9.09 7.01
N GLY A 98 23.71 -9.66 6.95
CA GLY A 98 23.20 -10.55 8.00
C GLY A 98 22.78 -9.82 9.28
N LEU A 99 22.57 -8.51 9.22
CA LEU A 99 22.13 -7.73 10.37
C LEU A 99 20.61 -7.83 10.54
N LEU A 100 20.17 -7.90 11.80
CA LEU A 100 18.76 -8.00 12.14
C LEU A 100 18.10 -6.62 12.09
N LYS A 101 17.08 -6.46 11.24
CA LYS A 101 16.17 -5.32 11.26
C LYS A 101 14.83 -5.74 11.86
N MET A 102 14.41 -5.06 12.91
CA MET A 102 13.11 -5.26 13.55
C MET A 102 12.23 -4.04 13.33
N ASP A 103 10.99 -4.26 12.90
CA ASP A 103 10.01 -3.20 12.70
C ASP A 103 9.04 -3.18 13.89
N PHE A 104 9.13 -2.12 14.71
CA PHE A 104 8.27 -1.92 15.87
C PHE A 104 7.08 -1.05 15.50
N LEU A 105 6.06 -1.69 14.94
CA LEU A 105 4.84 -1.03 14.49
C LEU A 105 3.77 -1.06 15.57
N GLY A 106 3.19 0.08 15.86
CA GLY A 106 2.03 0.23 16.72
C GLY A 106 0.85 0.85 15.98
N LEU A 107 -0.35 0.70 16.52
CA LEU A 107 -1.56 1.28 15.99
C LEU A 107 -2.21 2.19 17.04
N ARG A 108 -2.31 3.48 16.75
CA ARG A 108 -3.04 4.44 17.60
C ARG A 108 -4.50 4.06 17.83
N TYR A 109 -5.13 3.43 16.85
CA TYR A 109 -6.50 2.95 16.96
C TYR A 109 -6.70 1.94 18.08
N LEU A 110 -5.71 1.12 18.41
CA LEU A 110 -5.81 0.21 19.56
C LEU A 110 -5.92 0.99 20.89
N THR A 111 -5.22 2.10 21.02
CA THR A 111 -5.35 2.99 22.19
C THR A 111 -6.73 3.64 22.22
N VAL A 112 -7.25 4.11 21.09
CA VAL A 112 -8.60 4.68 20.99
C VAL A 112 -9.65 3.64 21.39
N ILE A 113 -9.54 2.41 20.88
CA ILE A 113 -10.43 1.30 21.24
C ILE A 113 -10.36 1.01 22.74
N GLN A 114 -9.15 0.94 23.30
CA GLN A 114 -8.96 0.71 24.73
C GLN A 114 -9.64 1.80 25.57
N ASP A 115 -9.48 3.06 25.18
CA ASP A 115 -10.08 4.18 25.91
C ASP A 115 -11.61 4.20 25.75
N CYS A 116 -12.13 3.85 24.57
CA CYS A 116 -13.56 3.62 24.38
C CYS A 116 -14.10 2.52 25.33
N CYS A 117 -13.40 1.38 25.41
CA CYS A 117 -13.78 0.30 26.33
C CYS A 117 -13.83 0.78 27.80
N LYS A 118 -12.84 1.59 28.24
CA LYS A 118 -12.83 2.18 29.58
C LYS A 118 -14.02 3.14 29.82
N LEU A 119 -14.43 3.86 28.79
CA LEU A 119 -15.59 4.75 28.88
C LEU A 119 -16.89 3.94 28.95
N VAL A 120 -17.05 2.95 28.10
CA VAL A 120 -18.22 2.04 28.08
C VAL A 120 -18.37 1.31 29.42
N ALA A 121 -17.29 0.84 30.00
CA ALA A 121 -17.31 0.15 31.29
C ALA A 121 -17.89 0.96 32.45
N LYS A 122 -17.97 2.30 32.32
CA LYS A 122 -18.62 3.17 33.34
C LYS A 122 -20.15 2.99 33.36
N THR A 123 -20.74 2.64 32.23
CA THR A 123 -22.19 2.46 32.07
C THR A 123 -22.59 1.02 31.85
N CYS A 124 -21.69 0.21 31.31
CA CYS A 124 -21.88 -1.22 31.03
C CYS A 124 -20.63 -2.00 31.49
N PRO A 125 -20.51 -2.32 32.81
CA PRO A 125 -19.32 -2.96 33.38
C PRO A 125 -19.01 -4.34 32.80
N ASP A 126 -20.01 -5.05 32.29
CA ASP A 126 -19.88 -6.39 31.70
C ASP A 126 -19.54 -6.38 30.20
N PHE A 127 -19.32 -5.19 29.62
CA PHE A 127 -18.93 -5.08 28.22
C PHE A 127 -17.56 -5.71 27.99
N ASP A 128 -17.51 -6.64 27.04
CA ASP A 128 -16.30 -7.33 26.63
C ASP A 128 -16.15 -7.21 25.10
N ILE A 129 -15.12 -6.51 24.67
CA ILE A 129 -14.84 -6.27 23.25
C ILE A 129 -14.57 -7.57 22.49
N GLU A 130 -14.01 -8.59 23.13
CA GLU A 130 -13.73 -9.89 22.53
C GLU A 130 -15.02 -10.71 22.23
N LYS A 131 -16.17 -10.25 22.76
CA LYS A 131 -17.48 -10.87 22.54
C LYS A 131 -18.33 -10.13 21.50
N ILE A 132 -17.79 -9.14 20.81
CA ILE A 132 -18.51 -8.47 19.73
C ILE A 132 -18.79 -9.49 18.61
N PRO A 133 -20.06 -9.65 18.16
CA PRO A 133 -20.39 -10.59 17.11
C PRO A 133 -19.80 -10.16 15.76
N GLU A 134 -19.18 -11.12 15.06
CA GLU A 134 -18.57 -10.88 13.74
C GLU A 134 -19.60 -10.87 12.59
N ASN A 135 -20.88 -11.15 12.89
CA ASN A 135 -21.95 -11.26 11.88
C ASN A 135 -22.98 -10.13 11.95
N ASP A 136 -22.59 -8.97 12.45
CA ASP A 136 -23.47 -7.79 12.50
C ASP A 136 -23.79 -7.26 11.08
N THR A 137 -25.02 -7.54 10.66
CA THR A 137 -25.50 -7.18 9.30
C THR A 137 -25.60 -5.68 9.09
N GLU A 138 -25.92 -4.89 10.12
CA GLU A 138 -26.04 -3.44 10.03
C GLU A 138 -24.68 -2.81 9.73
N THR A 139 -23.62 -3.28 10.37
CA THR A 139 -22.25 -2.87 10.10
C THR A 139 -21.85 -3.18 8.64
N TYR A 140 -22.13 -4.39 8.16
CA TYR A 140 -21.81 -4.74 6.76
C TYR A 140 -22.65 -3.97 5.75
N ASP A 141 -23.92 -3.65 6.05
CA ASP A 141 -24.75 -2.82 5.20
C ASP A 141 -24.23 -1.37 5.14
N MET A 142 -23.84 -0.81 6.28
CA MET A 142 -23.18 0.49 6.35
C MET A 142 -21.90 0.51 5.48
N MET A 143 -21.02 -0.48 5.62
CA MET A 143 -19.80 -0.57 4.83
C MET A 143 -20.09 -0.77 3.34
N SER A 144 -21.11 -1.56 2.99
CA SER A 144 -21.56 -1.81 1.62
C SER A 144 -22.17 -0.59 0.96
N SER A 145 -22.75 0.33 1.75
CA SER A 145 -23.30 1.61 1.26
C SER A 145 -22.23 2.69 1.07
N GLY A 146 -21.02 2.46 1.56
CA GLY A 146 -19.92 3.44 1.53
C GLY A 146 -19.85 4.35 2.77
N GLY A 147 -20.60 4.05 3.82
CA GLY A 147 -20.60 4.80 5.08
C GLY A 147 -19.36 4.56 5.94
N THR A 148 -18.16 4.57 5.36
CA THR A 148 -16.91 4.15 6.01
C THR A 148 -16.04 5.29 6.51
N LEU A 149 -16.58 6.50 6.63
CA LEU A 149 -15.88 7.64 7.20
C LEU A 149 -15.51 7.35 8.66
N GLY A 150 -14.23 7.48 9.01
CA GLY A 150 -13.71 7.18 10.35
C GLY A 150 -13.49 5.69 10.62
N VAL A 151 -13.78 4.79 9.68
CA VAL A 151 -13.47 3.38 9.80
C VAL A 151 -12.05 3.12 9.33
N PHE A 152 -11.16 2.75 10.27
CA PHE A 152 -9.74 2.58 10.00
C PHE A 152 -9.47 1.70 8.77
N GLN A 153 -8.62 2.18 7.87
CA GLN A 153 -8.23 1.56 6.59
C GLN A 153 -9.35 1.45 5.54
N PHE A 154 -10.60 1.78 5.85
CA PHE A 154 -11.72 1.67 4.90
C PHE A 154 -12.27 3.01 4.39
N GLU A 155 -11.70 4.14 4.79
CA GLU A 155 -12.20 5.51 4.51
C GLU A 155 -11.76 6.11 3.17
N SER A 156 -10.76 5.55 2.48
CA SER A 156 -10.33 6.11 1.20
C SER A 156 -11.40 5.91 0.11
N ALA A 157 -11.55 6.89 -0.79
CA ALA A 157 -12.54 6.84 -1.86
C ALA A 157 -12.47 5.56 -2.70
N GLY A 158 -11.24 5.07 -2.98
CA GLY A 158 -11.05 3.84 -3.73
C GLY A 158 -11.47 2.59 -2.95
N MET A 159 -11.16 2.53 -1.66
CA MET A 159 -11.59 1.42 -0.78
C MET A 159 -13.12 1.44 -0.61
N THR A 160 -13.72 2.60 -0.36
CA THR A 160 -15.17 2.77 -0.29
C THR A 160 -15.87 2.28 -1.57
N SER A 161 -15.32 2.64 -2.74
CA SER A 161 -15.81 2.14 -4.03
C SER A 161 -15.67 0.63 -4.17
N LEU A 162 -14.58 0.02 -3.68
CA LEU A 162 -14.40 -1.43 -3.66
C LEU A 162 -15.45 -2.09 -2.78
N LEU A 163 -15.66 -1.63 -1.54
CA LEU A 163 -16.65 -2.18 -0.62
C LEU A 163 -18.08 -2.10 -1.18
N SER A 164 -18.44 -0.99 -1.81
CA SER A 164 -19.77 -0.83 -2.43
C SER A 164 -20.02 -1.82 -3.58
N ARG A 165 -18.98 -2.22 -4.32
CA ARG A 165 -19.05 -3.25 -5.36
C ARG A 165 -18.98 -4.66 -4.82
N MET A 166 -18.19 -4.88 -3.78
CA MET A 166 -17.95 -6.17 -3.15
C MET A 166 -19.11 -6.60 -2.27
N LYS A 167 -19.75 -5.65 -1.57
CA LYS A 167 -20.81 -5.86 -0.60
C LYS A 167 -20.43 -6.92 0.44
N PRO A 168 -19.47 -6.61 1.33
CA PRO A 168 -18.98 -7.55 2.32
C PRO A 168 -20.10 -8.03 3.26
N ARG A 169 -19.99 -9.27 3.73
CA ARG A 169 -20.92 -9.92 4.65
C ARG A 169 -20.22 -10.68 5.77
N SER A 170 -18.89 -10.65 5.78
CA SER A 170 -18.07 -11.32 6.79
C SER A 170 -16.73 -10.62 6.98
N VAL A 171 -16.02 -11.00 8.05
CA VAL A 171 -14.66 -10.53 8.32
C VAL A 171 -13.69 -10.98 7.21
N GLU A 172 -13.90 -12.19 6.65
CA GLU A 172 -13.10 -12.70 5.53
C GLU A 172 -13.23 -11.80 4.30
N ASP A 173 -14.43 -11.27 4.02
CA ASP A 173 -14.65 -10.33 2.94
C ASP A 173 -13.85 -9.02 3.17
N LEU A 174 -13.85 -8.52 4.39
CA LEU A 174 -13.07 -7.32 4.75
C LEU A 174 -11.57 -7.59 4.65
N THR A 175 -11.12 -8.75 5.09
CA THR A 175 -9.74 -9.20 4.96
C THR A 175 -9.31 -9.28 3.49
N ALA A 176 -10.18 -9.82 2.64
CA ALA A 176 -9.94 -9.86 1.19
C ALA A 176 -9.87 -8.46 0.58
N ALA A 177 -10.76 -7.54 0.98
CA ALA A 177 -10.72 -6.15 0.53
C ALA A 177 -9.39 -5.47 0.87
N LEU A 178 -8.94 -5.59 2.13
CA LEU A 178 -7.64 -5.05 2.59
C LEU A 178 -6.45 -5.68 1.88
N SER A 179 -6.53 -6.98 1.60
CA SER A 179 -5.45 -7.70 0.92
C SER A 179 -5.33 -7.34 -0.55
N LEU A 180 -6.46 -7.14 -1.22
CA LEU A 180 -6.52 -6.80 -2.65
C LEU A 180 -6.23 -5.33 -2.91
N TYR A 181 -6.62 -4.43 -2.01
CA TYR A 181 -6.45 -2.98 -2.19
C TYR A 181 -5.02 -2.55 -1.84
N ARG A 182 -4.05 -3.07 -2.58
CA ARG A 182 -2.61 -2.76 -2.49
C ARG A 182 -2.00 -2.66 -3.87
N PRO A 183 -0.92 -1.88 -4.06
CA PRO A 183 -0.14 -1.93 -5.30
C PRO A 183 0.27 -3.38 -5.63
N GLY A 184 0.00 -3.83 -6.86
CA GLY A 184 0.18 -5.20 -7.32
C GLY A 184 -1.13 -6.00 -7.32
N PRO A 185 -1.69 -6.42 -6.17
CA PRO A 185 -2.94 -7.19 -6.12
C PRO A 185 -4.17 -6.46 -6.66
N MET A 186 -4.17 -5.11 -6.73
CA MET A 186 -5.31 -4.32 -7.22
C MET A 186 -5.77 -4.72 -8.63
N ASP A 187 -4.86 -5.15 -9.49
CA ASP A 187 -5.18 -5.61 -10.84
C ASP A 187 -6.05 -6.88 -10.85
N SER A 188 -6.04 -7.64 -9.75
CA SER A 188 -6.85 -8.84 -9.58
C SER A 188 -8.28 -8.57 -9.07
N ILE A 189 -8.59 -7.34 -8.63
CA ILE A 189 -9.91 -6.98 -8.08
C ILE A 189 -11.07 -7.31 -9.06
N PRO A 190 -11.00 -6.97 -10.35
CA PRO A 190 -12.07 -7.31 -11.28
C PRO A 190 -12.34 -8.82 -11.37
N THR A 191 -11.28 -9.63 -11.41
CA THR A 191 -11.36 -11.09 -11.46
C THR A 191 -11.95 -11.65 -10.16
N TYR A 192 -11.47 -11.19 -9.02
CA TYR A 192 -12.01 -11.57 -7.70
C TYR A 192 -13.51 -11.29 -7.61
N LEU A 193 -13.97 -10.08 -7.97
CA LEU A 193 -15.38 -9.72 -7.93
C LEU A 193 -16.24 -10.54 -8.91
N ALA A 194 -15.70 -10.86 -10.08
CA ALA A 194 -16.39 -11.70 -11.07
C ALA A 194 -16.54 -13.15 -10.56
N ASN A 195 -15.47 -13.73 -10.03
CA ASN A 195 -15.45 -15.08 -9.48
C ASN A 195 -16.33 -15.20 -8.23
N ARG A 196 -16.32 -14.22 -7.34
CA ARG A 196 -17.18 -14.18 -6.16
C ARG A 196 -18.68 -14.21 -6.54
N ARG A 197 -19.05 -13.50 -7.62
CA ARG A 197 -20.45 -13.49 -8.12
C ARG A 197 -20.85 -14.77 -8.82
N ASN A 198 -19.89 -15.51 -9.36
CA ASN A 198 -20.11 -16.72 -10.16
C ASN A 198 -19.11 -17.80 -9.77
N PRO A 199 -19.19 -18.38 -8.55
CA PRO A 199 -18.21 -19.36 -8.07
C PRO A 199 -18.09 -20.60 -8.97
N GLU A 200 -19.17 -20.94 -9.70
CA GLU A 200 -19.19 -22.06 -10.65
C GLU A 200 -18.32 -21.85 -11.88
N LYS A 201 -17.90 -20.62 -12.15
CA LYS A 201 -17.03 -20.27 -13.30
C LYS A 201 -15.56 -20.18 -12.96
N ILE A 202 -15.20 -20.41 -11.70
CA ILE A 202 -13.80 -20.35 -11.26
C ILE A 202 -12.98 -21.43 -11.97
N ARG A 203 -11.85 -21.03 -12.56
CA ARG A 203 -10.88 -21.93 -13.19
C ARG A 203 -9.60 -21.95 -12.37
N TYR A 204 -9.33 -23.08 -11.74
CA TYR A 204 -8.08 -23.30 -11.01
C TYR A 204 -6.98 -23.71 -11.98
N LYS A 205 -5.76 -23.19 -11.80
CA LYS A 205 -4.58 -23.59 -12.59
C LYS A 205 -4.26 -25.08 -12.45
N HIS A 206 -4.63 -25.69 -11.32
CA HIS A 206 -4.51 -27.12 -11.06
C HIS A 206 -5.63 -27.55 -10.08
N PRO A 207 -6.24 -28.74 -10.26
CA PRO A 207 -7.33 -29.20 -9.39
C PRO A 207 -6.98 -29.24 -7.89
N LEU A 208 -5.74 -29.57 -7.53
CA LEU A 208 -5.28 -29.60 -6.14
C LEU A 208 -5.27 -28.22 -5.47
N LEU A 209 -5.24 -27.14 -6.25
CA LEU A 209 -5.28 -25.78 -5.72
C LEU A 209 -6.68 -25.37 -5.25
N LYS A 210 -7.72 -26.08 -5.67
CA LYS A 210 -9.09 -25.73 -5.31
C LYS A 210 -9.26 -25.60 -3.79
N GLY A 211 -8.87 -26.60 -3.01
CA GLY A 211 -9.01 -26.60 -1.56
C GLY A 211 -8.22 -25.50 -0.82
N ILE A 212 -7.23 -24.91 -1.51
CA ILE A 212 -6.41 -23.83 -0.95
C ILE A 212 -6.95 -22.45 -1.37
N LEU A 213 -7.39 -22.33 -2.64
CA LEU A 213 -7.76 -21.05 -3.24
C LEU A 213 -9.27 -20.78 -3.23
N ASP A 214 -10.10 -21.73 -2.79
CA ASP A 214 -11.57 -21.55 -2.71
C ASP A 214 -11.95 -20.31 -1.86
N VAL A 215 -11.24 -20.07 -0.76
CA VAL A 215 -11.47 -18.93 0.14
C VAL A 215 -11.20 -17.56 -0.51
N THR A 216 -10.47 -17.55 -1.62
CA THR A 216 -10.14 -16.34 -2.39
C THR A 216 -10.75 -16.35 -3.79
N TYR A 217 -11.65 -17.30 -4.05
CA TYR A 217 -12.32 -17.48 -5.35
C TYR A 217 -11.35 -17.74 -6.52
N GLY A 218 -10.29 -18.53 -6.26
CA GLY A 218 -9.31 -18.89 -7.27
C GLY A 218 -8.17 -17.91 -7.41
#